data_27c6e990ae4a3a10a7021d8c0bd3310b
#
_entry.id   27c6e990ae4a3a10a7021d8c0bd3310b
#
_cell.length_a   1.000
_cell.length_b   1.000
_cell.length_c   1.000
_cell.angle_alpha   90.00
_cell.angle_beta   90.00
_cell.angle_gamma   90.00
#
_symmetry.space_group_name_H-M   'P 1'
#
loop_
_entity.id
_entity.type
_entity.pdbx_description
1 polymer ?
#
loop_
_entity_poly.entity_id
_entity_poly.type
_entity_poly.pdbx_seq_one_letter_code
_entity_poly.pdbx_strand_id
1 'polypeptide(L)'
;MSEMKKIYITGLWILCLTSGVSAQTYDIIERRNSWNAGTNVTGIMMDSISASYAELYGKNNHGDFHNYYEAKEAWSAGAVAKSITHLKGYSLTGSFSFDHTSGKDMSGSMFIHPGFYPVDLLEFTPGRKDLQTYTFMGGIATDISPNWRLGGKIDFAASNYSKRKDLRHTNYRLDLKIAPSIMYHLGDMAIGFSYILGKNSESVKAEVIGTAENSYNAFLDKGLMYGAYEAWDGSGIHLSESGVNGFPIKELSNGVAVQLQWKGFYGDAEY
;
A
#
# COMPACT_ATOMS: atom_id res chain seq x y z
N MET A 1 34.48 -24.67 -6.06
CA MET A 1 33.05 -24.32 -5.99
C MET A 1 32.48 -24.16 -4.59
N SER A 2 33.12 -24.70 -3.55
CA SER A 2 32.71 -24.65 -2.13
C SER A 2 33.01 -23.30 -1.46
N GLU A 3 34.18 -22.72 -1.70
CA GLU A 3 34.67 -21.50 -1.04
C GLU A 3 33.91 -20.23 -1.50
N MET A 4 33.63 -20.09 -2.78
CA MET A 4 32.84 -18.95 -3.29
C MET A 4 31.42 -18.91 -2.72
N LYS A 5 30.74 -20.08 -2.56
CA LYS A 5 29.41 -20.12 -1.94
C LYS A 5 29.40 -19.65 -0.49
N LYS A 6 30.47 -19.95 0.27
CA LYS A 6 30.63 -19.48 1.66
C LYS A 6 30.79 -17.98 1.73
N ILE A 7 31.54 -17.37 0.81
CA ILE A 7 31.76 -15.92 0.75
C ILE A 7 30.44 -15.19 0.44
N TYR A 8 29.63 -15.71 -0.50
CA TYR A 8 28.33 -15.10 -0.82
C TYR A 8 27.34 -15.20 0.33
N ILE A 9 27.29 -16.35 1.03
CA ILE A 9 26.41 -16.53 2.19
C ILE A 9 26.85 -15.62 3.34
N THR A 10 28.15 -15.53 3.64
CA THR A 10 28.67 -14.64 4.69
C THR A 10 28.44 -13.16 4.34
N GLY A 11 28.62 -12.76 3.08
CA GLY A 11 28.31 -11.41 2.60
C GLY A 11 26.84 -11.07 2.72
N LEU A 12 25.93 -12.00 2.43
CA LEU A 12 24.49 -11.81 2.59
C LEU A 12 24.07 -11.65 4.06
N TRP A 13 24.65 -12.44 4.97
CA TRP A 13 24.41 -12.31 6.41
C TRP A 13 24.88 -10.97 6.98
N ILE A 14 26.05 -10.47 6.55
CA ILE A 14 26.57 -9.16 6.97
C ILE A 14 25.66 -8.04 6.45
N LEU A 15 25.14 -8.13 5.22
CA LEU A 15 24.21 -7.16 4.67
C LEU A 15 22.90 -7.12 5.46
N CYS A 16 22.36 -8.28 5.84
CA CYS A 16 21.12 -8.36 6.64
C CYS A 16 21.29 -7.79 8.05
N LEU A 17 22.46 -7.99 8.68
CA LEU A 17 22.75 -7.47 10.02
C LEU A 17 22.92 -5.94 10.02
N THR A 18 23.51 -5.37 8.99
CA THR A 18 23.70 -3.91 8.88
C THR A 18 22.43 -3.18 8.52
N SER A 19 21.54 -3.80 7.71
CA SER A 19 20.23 -3.20 7.34
C SER A 19 19.30 -3.08 8.54
N GLY A 20 19.26 -4.07 9.44
CA GLY A 20 18.43 -4.03 10.64
C GLY A 20 18.78 -2.86 11.58
N VAL A 21 20.06 -2.57 11.79
CA VAL A 21 20.53 -1.43 12.61
C VAL A 21 20.18 -0.09 11.93
N SER A 22 20.30 0.01 10.61
CA SER A 22 19.97 1.21 9.86
C SER A 22 18.47 1.50 9.86
N ALA A 23 17.62 0.47 9.76
CA ALA A 23 16.17 0.62 9.82
C ALA A 23 15.70 1.14 11.19
N GLN A 24 16.22 0.60 12.29
CA GLN A 24 15.90 1.09 13.64
C GLN A 24 16.32 2.55 13.84
N THR A 25 17.48 2.95 13.31
CA THR A 25 17.96 4.33 13.39
C THR A 25 17.04 5.27 12.58
N TYR A 26 16.62 4.86 11.40
CA TYR A 26 15.71 5.63 10.57
C TYR A 26 14.35 5.83 11.27
N ASP A 27 13.77 4.77 11.82
CA ASP A 27 12.50 4.83 12.55
C ASP A 27 12.54 5.77 13.76
N ILE A 28 13.66 5.81 14.47
CA ILE A 28 13.87 6.75 15.58
C ILE A 28 13.86 8.20 15.06
N ILE A 29 14.57 8.47 13.96
CA ILE A 29 14.62 9.79 13.34
C ILE A 29 13.24 10.20 12.81
N GLU A 30 12.53 9.31 12.12
CA GLU A 30 11.19 9.57 11.58
C GLU A 30 10.18 9.91 12.69
N ARG A 31 10.18 9.12 13.79
CA ARG A 31 9.25 9.30 14.93
C ARG A 31 9.58 10.48 15.83
N ARG A 32 10.82 10.94 15.83
CA ARG A 32 11.26 12.09 16.62
C ARG A 32 10.52 13.37 16.22
N ASN A 33 10.18 13.50 14.95
CA ASN A 33 9.41 14.61 14.43
C ASN A 33 7.94 14.21 14.29
N SER A 34 7.08 14.69 15.19
CA SER A 34 5.64 14.38 15.21
C SER A 34 4.91 14.78 13.91
N TRP A 35 5.43 15.75 13.17
CA TRP A 35 4.86 16.18 11.90
C TRP A 35 4.93 15.10 10.82
N ASN A 36 5.87 14.16 10.92
CA ASN A 36 5.99 13.05 9.97
C ASN A 36 4.82 12.06 10.06
N ALA A 37 4.05 12.07 11.15
CA ALA A 37 2.86 11.23 11.30
C ALA A 37 1.66 11.73 10.49
N GLY A 38 1.60 13.04 10.19
CA GLY A 38 0.49 13.66 9.47
C GLY A 38 0.72 13.80 7.96
N THR A 39 -0.26 14.42 7.31
CA THR A 39 -0.25 14.58 5.84
C THR A 39 0.60 15.77 5.37
N ASN A 40 0.81 16.78 6.23
CA ASN A 40 1.53 17.99 5.85
C ASN A 40 3.04 17.77 5.73
N VAL A 41 3.53 17.67 4.51
CA VAL A 41 4.93 17.38 4.22
C VAL A 41 5.90 18.49 4.63
N THR A 42 5.43 19.73 4.81
CA THR A 42 6.31 20.84 5.24
C THR A 42 6.91 20.59 6.62
N GLY A 43 6.29 19.70 7.40
CA GLY A 43 6.78 19.26 8.69
C GLY A 43 8.15 18.58 8.67
N ILE A 44 8.59 18.02 7.54
CA ILE A 44 9.95 17.46 7.43
C ILE A 44 11.04 18.52 7.69
N MET A 45 10.73 19.78 7.47
CA MET A 45 11.64 20.92 7.75
C MET A 45 11.70 21.32 9.23
N MET A 46 10.95 20.65 10.11
CA MET A 46 11.04 20.86 11.57
C MET A 46 12.23 20.13 12.20
N ASP A 47 12.85 19.24 11.47
CA ASP A 47 14.11 18.57 11.79
C ASP A 47 15.17 18.86 10.71
N SER A 48 16.41 18.62 11.00
CA SER A 48 17.55 18.82 10.08
C SER A 48 18.35 17.54 9.83
N ILE A 49 17.90 16.41 10.36
CA ILE A 49 18.64 15.15 10.25
C ILE A 49 18.23 14.44 8.96
N SER A 50 19.20 14.25 8.06
CA SER A 50 19.02 13.40 6.88
C SER A 50 19.30 11.94 7.25
N ALA A 51 18.43 11.05 6.76
CA ALA A 51 18.58 9.61 6.97
C ALA A 51 18.01 8.83 5.78
N SER A 52 18.60 7.69 5.48
CA SER A 52 18.10 6.78 4.46
C SER A 52 18.36 5.34 4.87
N TYR A 53 17.49 4.43 4.48
CA TYR A 53 17.76 3.00 4.60
C TYR A 53 17.11 2.22 3.45
N ALA A 54 17.58 1.00 3.26
CA ALA A 54 16.95 0.02 2.39
C ALA A 54 16.98 -1.35 3.05
N GLU A 55 15.93 -2.10 2.87
CA GLU A 55 15.73 -3.42 3.46
C GLU A 55 15.17 -4.39 2.42
N LEU A 56 15.64 -5.64 2.48
CA LEU A 56 15.06 -6.78 1.79
C LEU A 56 14.53 -7.76 2.84
N TYR A 57 13.35 -8.27 2.65
CA TYR A 57 12.76 -9.22 3.58
C TYR A 57 12.13 -10.43 2.89
N GLY A 58 12.08 -11.53 3.63
CA GLY A 58 11.31 -12.71 3.29
C GLY A 58 10.53 -13.17 4.51
N LYS A 59 9.28 -13.59 4.31
CA LYS A 59 8.38 -14.04 5.36
C LYS A 59 7.67 -15.32 4.92
N ASN A 60 7.53 -16.26 5.84
CA ASN A 60 6.72 -17.45 5.65
C ASN A 60 5.67 -17.52 6.75
N ASN A 61 4.41 -17.64 6.35
CA ASN A 61 3.27 -17.75 7.26
C ASN A 61 2.62 -19.12 7.07
N HIS A 62 2.29 -19.78 8.18
CA HIS A 62 1.50 -21.01 8.16
C HIS A 62 0.66 -21.09 9.44
N GLY A 63 -0.51 -21.68 9.35
CA GLY A 63 -1.39 -21.86 10.50
C GLY A 63 -2.77 -22.33 10.09
N ASP A 64 -3.47 -22.93 11.03
CA ASP A 64 -4.85 -23.41 10.83
C ASP A 64 -5.90 -22.33 11.11
N PHE A 65 -5.54 -21.29 11.86
CA PHE A 65 -6.42 -20.16 12.15
C PHE A 65 -6.23 -19.07 11.09
N HIS A 66 -7.14 -19.01 10.13
CA HIS A 66 -7.16 -18.04 9.04
C HIS A 66 -8.59 -17.78 8.58
N ASN A 67 -8.83 -16.62 7.97
CA ASN A 67 -10.09 -16.32 7.32
C ASN A 67 -10.24 -17.14 6.02
N TYR A 68 -11.48 -17.29 5.53
CA TYR A 68 -11.77 -18.08 4.33
C TYR A 68 -11.10 -17.55 3.05
N TYR A 69 -10.72 -16.27 3.01
CA TYR A 69 -10.00 -15.64 1.89
C TYR A 69 -8.47 -15.60 2.11
N GLU A 70 -7.98 -16.01 3.28
CA GLU A 70 -6.56 -16.08 3.58
C GLU A 70 -5.98 -17.46 3.28
N ALA A 71 -4.67 -17.52 3.08
CA ALA A 71 -3.96 -18.77 2.87
C ALA A 71 -3.58 -19.43 4.20
N LYS A 72 -3.78 -20.73 4.29
CA LYS A 72 -3.18 -21.57 5.36
C LYS A 72 -1.66 -21.54 5.31
N GLU A 73 -1.09 -21.52 4.11
CA GLU A 73 0.35 -21.41 3.85
C GLU A 73 0.60 -20.29 2.84
N ALA A 74 1.41 -19.31 3.21
CA ALA A 74 1.82 -18.22 2.35
C ALA A 74 3.28 -17.85 2.57
N TRP A 75 3.95 -17.44 1.51
CA TRP A 75 5.25 -16.80 1.58
C TRP A 75 5.19 -15.40 0.97
N SER A 76 5.99 -14.50 1.52
CA SER A 76 6.15 -13.15 0.99
C SER A 76 7.63 -12.80 0.87
N ALA A 77 7.95 -11.99 -0.12
CA ALA A 77 9.26 -11.38 -0.25
C ALA A 77 9.10 -9.94 -0.74
N GLY A 78 9.93 -9.04 -0.24
CA GLY A 78 9.81 -7.65 -0.61
C GLY A 78 11.07 -6.84 -0.35
N ALA A 79 10.97 -5.57 -0.74
CA ALA A 79 11.99 -4.56 -0.57
C ALA A 79 11.35 -3.25 -0.09
N VAL A 80 12.04 -2.55 0.78
CA VAL A 80 11.64 -1.21 1.25
C VAL A 80 12.86 -0.30 1.17
N ALA A 81 12.66 0.92 0.70
CA ALA A 81 13.64 1.98 0.76
C ALA A 81 12.95 3.27 1.21
N LYS A 82 13.56 4.00 2.15
CA LYS A 82 13.06 5.28 2.64
C LYS A 82 14.21 6.29 2.74
N SER A 83 13.91 7.56 2.53
CA SER A 83 14.89 8.62 2.66
C SER A 83 14.23 9.93 3.11
N ILE A 84 14.91 10.63 3.99
CA ILE A 84 14.67 12.04 4.30
C ILE A 84 16.00 12.77 4.05
N THR A 85 15.97 13.82 3.24
CA THR A 85 17.18 14.56 2.86
C THR A 85 16.93 16.07 2.95
N HIS A 86 17.77 16.74 3.70
CA HIS A 86 17.75 18.20 3.84
C HIS A 86 18.83 18.84 2.98
N LEU A 87 18.41 19.74 2.11
CA LEU A 87 19.29 20.49 1.19
C LEU A 87 19.14 21.98 1.47
N LYS A 88 20.03 22.78 0.91
CA LYS A 88 19.96 24.23 1.08
C LYS A 88 18.68 24.78 0.43
N GLY A 89 17.73 25.24 1.27
CA GLY A 89 16.48 25.86 0.84
C GLY A 89 15.31 24.91 0.62
N TYR A 90 15.49 23.59 0.62
CA TYR A 90 14.40 22.63 0.50
C TYR A 90 14.73 21.28 1.13
N SER A 91 13.71 20.54 1.48
CA SER A 91 13.81 19.21 2.04
C SER A 91 12.98 18.22 1.19
N LEU A 92 13.48 17.01 1.08
CA LEU A 92 12.87 15.93 0.32
C LEU A 92 12.62 14.74 1.23
N THR A 93 11.50 14.07 1.00
CA THR A 93 11.25 12.75 1.59
C THR A 93 10.76 11.81 0.50
N GLY A 94 11.09 10.55 0.62
CA GLY A 94 10.63 9.54 -0.30
C GLY A 94 10.65 8.16 0.30
N SER A 95 9.72 7.33 -0.13
CA SER A 95 9.74 5.91 0.15
C SER A 95 9.31 5.11 -1.06
N PHE A 96 9.86 3.93 -1.19
CA PHE A 96 9.46 2.91 -2.16
C PHE A 96 9.33 1.59 -1.43
N SER A 97 8.27 0.83 -1.71
CA SER A 97 8.21 -0.57 -1.31
C SER A 97 7.67 -1.45 -2.44
N PHE A 98 8.15 -2.66 -2.45
CA PHE A 98 7.62 -3.77 -3.24
C PHE A 98 7.35 -4.94 -2.31
N ASP A 99 6.19 -5.55 -2.42
CA ASP A 99 5.82 -6.80 -1.76
C ASP A 99 5.24 -7.78 -2.77
N HIS A 100 5.66 -9.01 -2.70
CA HIS A 100 5.07 -10.13 -3.42
C HIS A 100 4.69 -11.21 -2.42
N THR A 101 3.40 -11.51 -2.34
CA THR A 101 2.85 -12.58 -1.50
C THR A 101 2.20 -13.64 -2.36
N SER A 102 2.45 -14.90 -2.06
CA SER A 102 1.86 -16.05 -2.71
C SER A 102 1.30 -17.03 -1.68
N GLY A 103 -0.01 -17.27 -1.75
CA GLY A 103 -0.73 -18.17 -0.87
C GLY A 103 -1.33 -19.36 -1.59
N LYS A 104 -1.35 -20.52 -0.91
CA LYS A 104 -1.95 -21.75 -1.40
C LYS A 104 -3.38 -21.89 -0.93
N ASP A 105 -4.20 -22.57 -1.74
CA ASP A 105 -5.57 -22.97 -1.41
C ASP A 105 -6.49 -21.85 -0.97
N MET A 106 -6.28 -20.65 -1.52
CA MET A 106 -7.08 -19.47 -1.27
C MET A 106 -8.35 -19.47 -2.13
N SER A 107 -9.43 -18.97 -1.56
CA SER A 107 -10.72 -18.74 -2.21
C SER A 107 -11.34 -17.43 -1.71
N GLY A 108 -12.63 -17.20 -1.93
CA GLY A 108 -13.33 -16.04 -1.43
C GLY A 108 -13.13 -14.79 -2.27
N SER A 109 -12.86 -13.66 -1.65
CA SER A 109 -12.81 -12.37 -2.32
C SER A 109 -11.82 -12.31 -3.48
N MET A 110 -12.25 -11.68 -4.56
CA MET A 110 -11.41 -11.31 -5.70
C MET A 110 -10.84 -9.89 -5.56
N PHE A 111 -11.29 -9.12 -4.57
CA PHE A 111 -10.71 -7.83 -4.23
C PHE A 111 -9.44 -7.98 -3.40
N ILE A 112 -8.56 -6.99 -3.52
CA ILE A 112 -7.28 -6.96 -2.80
C ILE A 112 -7.51 -6.78 -1.30
N HIS A 113 -8.50 -5.97 -0.93
CA HIS A 113 -8.90 -5.73 0.45
C HIS A 113 -10.37 -6.12 0.65
N PRO A 114 -10.65 -7.38 1.05
CA PRO A 114 -12.01 -7.82 1.34
C PRO A 114 -12.68 -6.94 2.39
N GLY A 115 -13.92 -6.52 2.11
CA GLY A 115 -14.70 -5.66 2.99
C GLY A 115 -14.36 -4.15 2.93
N PHE A 116 -13.45 -3.72 2.05
CA PHE A 116 -13.17 -2.30 1.84
C PHE A 116 -14.33 -1.59 1.11
N TYR A 117 -14.91 -2.23 0.11
CA TYR A 117 -16.10 -1.73 -0.58
C TYR A 117 -17.37 -2.31 0.04
N PRO A 118 -18.55 -1.64 -0.16
CA PRO A 118 -19.83 -2.17 0.28
C PRO A 118 -20.29 -3.41 -0.50
N VAL A 119 -19.58 -3.78 -1.54
CA VAL A 119 -19.81 -4.97 -2.37
C VAL A 119 -18.55 -5.82 -2.41
N ASP A 120 -18.69 -7.13 -2.61
CA ASP A 120 -17.56 -8.04 -2.83
C ASP A 120 -17.83 -8.98 -4.01
N LEU A 121 -16.76 -9.44 -4.63
CA LEU A 121 -16.77 -10.47 -5.67
C LEU A 121 -16.15 -11.74 -5.12
N LEU A 122 -16.96 -12.77 -4.98
CA LEU A 122 -16.58 -14.01 -4.32
C LEU A 122 -16.47 -15.18 -5.31
N GLU A 123 -15.49 -16.03 -5.09
CA GLU A 123 -15.39 -17.35 -5.72
C GLU A 123 -14.90 -18.37 -4.67
N PHE A 124 -15.37 -19.59 -4.75
CA PHE A 124 -15.11 -20.61 -3.72
C PHE A 124 -14.34 -21.83 -4.24
N THR A 125 -13.65 -21.70 -5.35
CA THR A 125 -12.77 -22.74 -5.88
C THR A 125 -11.34 -22.54 -5.36
N PRO A 126 -10.82 -23.35 -4.42
CA PRO A 126 -9.51 -23.14 -3.85
C PRO A 126 -8.40 -23.18 -4.91
N GLY A 127 -7.46 -22.27 -4.81
CA GLY A 127 -6.31 -22.18 -5.70
C GLY A 127 -5.20 -21.30 -5.16
N ARG A 128 -4.08 -21.29 -5.87
CA ARG A 128 -2.98 -20.37 -5.55
C ARG A 128 -3.34 -18.97 -6.01
N LYS A 129 -3.21 -18.02 -5.09
CA LYS A 129 -3.36 -16.58 -5.39
C LYS A 129 -2.02 -15.87 -5.13
N ASP A 130 -1.70 -14.96 -6.03
CA ASP A 130 -0.49 -14.16 -5.99
C ASP A 130 -0.88 -12.67 -5.91
N LEU A 131 -0.35 -11.96 -4.92
CA LEU A 131 -0.52 -10.51 -4.73
C LEU A 131 0.83 -9.82 -4.89
N GLN A 132 0.88 -8.81 -5.73
CA GLN A 132 2.03 -7.92 -5.87
C GLN A 132 1.59 -6.49 -5.59
N THR A 133 2.31 -5.80 -4.72
CA THR A 133 2.02 -4.41 -4.37
C THR A 133 3.28 -3.57 -4.49
N TYR A 134 3.15 -2.44 -5.17
CA TYR A 134 4.16 -1.40 -5.29
C TYR A 134 3.63 -0.16 -4.60
N THR A 135 4.39 0.43 -3.69
CA THR A 135 4.07 1.73 -3.12
C THR A 135 5.19 2.71 -3.37
N PHE A 136 4.82 3.94 -3.61
CA PHE A 136 5.73 5.06 -3.74
C PHE A 136 5.16 6.25 -2.98
N MET A 137 6.00 6.91 -2.19
CA MET A 137 5.69 8.20 -1.59
C MET A 137 6.82 9.16 -1.94
N GLY A 138 6.47 10.35 -2.36
CA GLY A 138 7.41 11.44 -2.60
C GLY A 138 6.90 12.73 -2.01
N GLY A 139 7.79 13.51 -1.40
CA GLY A 139 7.44 14.80 -0.82
C GLY A 139 8.56 15.82 -0.93
N ILE A 140 8.17 17.06 -1.13
CA ILE A 140 9.07 18.22 -1.15
C ILE A 140 8.51 19.35 -0.30
N ALA A 141 9.39 20.03 0.41
CA ALA A 141 9.05 21.21 1.18
C ALA A 141 10.15 22.26 1.05
N THR A 142 9.75 23.54 1.06
CA THR A 142 10.65 24.69 0.92
C THR A 142 10.16 25.87 1.75
N ASP A 143 11.08 26.70 2.22
CA ASP A 143 10.75 27.99 2.81
C ASP A 143 10.44 29.01 1.70
N ILE A 144 9.27 29.66 1.78
CA ILE A 144 8.90 30.78 0.88
C ILE A 144 9.09 32.15 1.55
N SER A 145 9.13 32.16 2.88
CA SER A 145 9.49 33.32 3.69
C SER A 145 9.96 32.83 5.08
N PRO A 146 10.47 33.71 5.95
CA PRO A 146 10.94 33.35 7.28
C PRO A 146 9.91 32.58 8.15
N ASN A 147 8.61 32.78 7.89
CA ASN A 147 7.54 32.19 8.68
C ASN A 147 6.65 31.25 7.87
N TRP A 148 6.82 31.14 6.55
CA TRP A 148 5.95 30.36 5.69
C TRP A 148 6.72 29.29 4.94
N ARG A 149 6.17 28.06 4.96
CA ARG A 149 6.64 26.92 4.20
C ARG A 149 5.57 26.44 3.24
N LEU A 150 6.00 25.99 2.08
CA LEU A 150 5.16 25.36 1.08
C LEU A 150 5.69 23.97 0.77
N GLY A 151 4.80 23.04 0.51
CA GLY A 151 5.19 21.68 0.15
C GLY A 151 4.12 20.94 -0.63
N GLY A 152 4.48 19.76 -1.09
CA GLY A 152 3.56 18.84 -1.73
C GLY A 152 4.00 17.40 -1.53
N LYS A 153 3.04 16.53 -1.29
CA LYS A 153 3.23 15.09 -1.09
C LYS A 153 2.40 14.33 -2.11
N ILE A 154 2.97 13.26 -2.63
CA ILE A 154 2.28 12.26 -3.45
C ILE A 154 2.47 10.90 -2.79
N ASP A 155 1.37 10.18 -2.61
CA ASP A 155 1.34 8.77 -2.22
C ASP A 155 0.69 7.98 -3.35
N PHE A 156 1.32 6.92 -3.78
CA PHE A 156 0.87 6.06 -4.87
C PHE A 156 1.01 4.60 -4.46
N ALA A 157 -0.04 3.81 -4.68
CA ALA A 157 0.02 2.37 -4.55
C ALA A 157 -0.60 1.71 -5.79
N ALA A 158 0.07 0.70 -6.31
CA ALA A 158 -0.46 -0.15 -7.38
C ALA A 158 -0.34 -1.60 -6.98
N SER A 159 -1.42 -2.36 -7.17
CA SER A 159 -1.44 -3.77 -6.82
C SER A 159 -2.02 -4.61 -7.95
N ASN A 160 -1.51 -5.84 -8.06
CA ASN A 160 -2.02 -6.88 -8.92
C ASN A 160 -2.30 -8.12 -8.07
N TYR A 161 -3.55 -8.58 -8.08
CA TYR A 161 -3.98 -9.77 -7.37
C TYR A 161 -4.56 -10.77 -8.35
N SER A 162 -3.98 -11.97 -8.43
CA SER A 162 -4.31 -12.93 -9.46
C SER A 162 -4.40 -14.36 -8.95
N LYS A 163 -5.31 -15.12 -9.54
CA LYS A 163 -5.46 -16.56 -9.35
C LYS A 163 -5.30 -17.29 -10.67
N ARG A 164 -4.50 -18.34 -10.70
CA ARG A 164 -4.18 -19.09 -11.93
C ARG A 164 -5.02 -20.33 -12.17
N LYS A 165 -5.82 -20.76 -11.20
CA LYS A 165 -6.75 -21.89 -11.31
C LYS A 165 -8.15 -21.37 -11.57
N ASP A 166 -8.93 -22.05 -12.39
CA ASP A 166 -10.30 -21.67 -12.69
C ASP A 166 -11.24 -21.80 -11.45
N LEU A 167 -12.12 -20.86 -11.15
CA LEU A 167 -12.28 -19.60 -11.85
C LEU A 167 -11.02 -18.73 -11.67
N ARG A 168 -10.39 -18.32 -12.78
CA ARG A 168 -9.24 -17.42 -12.73
C ARG A 168 -9.71 -15.97 -12.58
N HIS A 169 -8.98 -15.19 -11.81
CA HIS A 169 -9.20 -13.75 -11.78
C HIS A 169 -7.88 -13.00 -11.83
N THR A 170 -7.97 -11.78 -12.34
CA THR A 170 -6.93 -10.77 -12.26
C THR A 170 -7.57 -9.49 -11.78
N ASN A 171 -7.00 -8.90 -10.75
CA ASN A 171 -7.45 -7.66 -10.16
C ASN A 171 -6.30 -6.66 -10.18
N TYR A 172 -6.58 -5.46 -10.67
CA TYR A 172 -5.67 -4.33 -10.67
C TYR A 172 -6.26 -3.22 -9.82
N ARG A 173 -5.49 -2.78 -8.83
CA ARG A 173 -5.83 -1.62 -8.00
C ARG A 173 -4.79 -0.54 -8.14
N LEU A 174 -5.26 0.69 -8.21
CA LEU A 174 -4.44 1.89 -8.17
C LEU A 174 -5.03 2.84 -7.14
N ASP A 175 -4.18 3.32 -6.24
CA ASP A 175 -4.50 4.30 -5.22
C ASP A 175 -3.50 5.47 -5.34
N LEU A 176 -4.01 6.68 -5.50
CA LEU A 176 -3.23 7.90 -5.64
C LEU A 176 -3.77 8.97 -4.70
N LYS A 177 -2.90 9.53 -3.88
CA LYS A 177 -3.19 10.66 -3.01
C LYS A 177 -2.18 11.78 -3.29
N ILE A 178 -2.66 12.99 -3.51
CA ILE A 178 -1.84 14.19 -3.71
C ILE A 178 -2.23 15.20 -2.66
N ALA A 179 -1.26 15.77 -1.96
CA ALA A 179 -1.50 16.70 -0.85
C ALA A 179 -0.58 17.93 -0.93
N PRO A 180 -0.99 18.98 -1.66
CA PRO A 180 -0.36 20.30 -1.50
C PRO A 180 -0.56 20.79 -0.07
N SER A 181 0.49 21.39 0.48
CA SER A 181 0.58 21.73 1.91
C SER A 181 1.22 23.09 2.12
N ILE A 182 0.75 23.80 3.12
CA ILE A 182 1.32 25.06 3.59
C ILE A 182 1.46 25.02 5.11
N MET A 183 2.47 25.68 5.65
CA MET A 183 2.69 25.83 7.09
C MET A 183 3.06 27.26 7.41
N TYR A 184 2.50 27.77 8.49
CA TYR A 184 2.94 28.98 9.16
C TYR A 184 3.60 28.63 10.49
N HIS A 185 4.79 29.16 10.75
CA HIS A 185 5.45 28.97 12.03
C HIS A 185 5.94 30.31 12.61
N LEU A 186 5.79 30.45 13.94
CA LEU A 186 6.20 31.64 14.68
C LEU A 186 6.65 31.22 16.08
N GLY A 187 7.95 31.29 16.34
CA GLY A 187 8.53 30.82 17.60
C GLY A 187 8.21 29.36 17.85
N ASP A 188 7.57 29.06 18.99
CA ASP A 188 7.21 27.71 19.41
C ASP A 188 5.87 27.20 18.80
N MET A 189 5.21 28.03 17.99
CA MET A 189 3.94 27.67 17.35
C MET A 189 4.14 27.37 15.86
N ALA A 190 3.54 26.28 15.40
CA ALA A 190 3.42 25.96 13.99
C ALA A 190 2.01 25.44 13.69
N ILE A 191 1.41 25.92 12.62
CA ILE A 191 0.13 25.44 12.10
C ILE A 191 0.28 25.12 10.64
N GLY A 192 -0.12 23.90 10.26
CA GLY A 192 -0.07 23.39 8.89
C GLY A 192 -1.46 23.08 8.37
N PHE A 193 -1.66 23.34 7.09
CA PHE A 193 -2.86 22.98 6.35
C PHE A 193 -2.45 22.20 5.09
N SER A 194 -3.21 21.15 4.79
CA SER A 194 -3.05 20.37 3.55
C SER A 194 -4.41 20.16 2.92
N TYR A 195 -4.47 20.28 1.60
CA TYR A 195 -5.62 19.85 0.81
C TYR A 195 -5.30 18.49 0.22
N ILE A 196 -6.23 17.56 0.30
CA ILE A 196 -6.03 16.17 -0.08
C ILE A 196 -6.90 15.86 -1.29
N LEU A 197 -6.28 15.35 -2.35
CA LEU A 197 -6.94 14.81 -3.53
C LEU A 197 -6.65 13.32 -3.60
N GLY A 198 -7.70 12.50 -3.54
CA GLY A 198 -7.60 11.05 -3.62
C GLY A 198 -8.26 10.49 -4.87
N LYS A 199 -7.64 9.49 -5.47
CA LYS A 199 -8.21 8.68 -6.54
C LYS A 199 -7.90 7.22 -6.26
N ASN A 200 -8.94 6.42 -6.07
CA ASN A 200 -8.86 4.98 -5.99
C ASN A 200 -9.56 4.35 -7.19
N SER A 201 -8.97 3.32 -7.75
CA SER A 201 -9.62 2.51 -8.78
C SER A 201 -9.21 1.06 -8.63
N GLU A 202 -10.17 0.16 -8.71
CA GLU A 202 -9.96 -1.27 -8.67
C GLU A 202 -10.80 -1.92 -9.76
N SER A 203 -10.24 -2.91 -10.45
CA SER A 203 -10.92 -3.61 -11.54
C SER A 203 -10.61 -5.09 -11.48
N VAL A 204 -11.66 -5.89 -11.37
CA VAL A 204 -11.59 -7.35 -11.37
C VAL A 204 -12.03 -7.87 -12.72
N LYS A 205 -11.21 -8.72 -13.33
CA LYS A 205 -11.53 -9.54 -14.48
C LYS A 205 -11.51 -11.00 -14.04
N ALA A 206 -12.56 -11.75 -14.35
CA ALA A 206 -12.62 -13.18 -14.11
C ALA A 206 -12.91 -13.94 -15.41
N GLU A 207 -12.29 -15.11 -15.59
CA GLU A 207 -12.42 -15.91 -16.79
C GLU A 207 -12.23 -17.40 -16.50
N VAL A 208 -12.87 -18.25 -17.31
CA VAL A 208 -12.66 -19.70 -17.37
C VAL A 208 -11.84 -19.98 -18.61
N ILE A 209 -10.67 -20.59 -18.46
CA ILE A 209 -9.76 -20.89 -19.58
C ILE A 209 -9.76 -22.40 -19.89
N GLY A 210 -10.10 -23.21 -18.91
CA GLY A 210 -10.13 -24.67 -19.07
C GLY A 210 -11.33 -25.13 -19.90
N THR A 211 -11.14 -26.23 -20.61
CA THR A 211 -12.21 -26.95 -21.35
C THR A 211 -13.00 -27.89 -20.43
N ALA A 212 -12.95 -27.68 -19.11
CA ALA A 212 -13.56 -28.58 -18.15
C ALA A 212 -15.09 -28.52 -18.23
N GLU A 213 -15.73 -29.66 -18.13
CA GLU A 213 -17.20 -29.82 -18.00
C GLU A 213 -17.74 -29.21 -16.68
N ASN A 214 -16.88 -28.61 -15.85
CA ASN A 214 -17.23 -28.03 -14.56
C ASN A 214 -17.75 -26.62 -14.73
N SER A 215 -18.91 -26.37 -14.16
CA SER A 215 -19.44 -25.02 -13.98
C SER A 215 -18.71 -24.32 -12.82
N TYR A 216 -18.17 -23.14 -13.10
CA TYR A 216 -17.53 -22.29 -12.07
C TYR A 216 -18.43 -21.11 -11.80
N ASN A 217 -18.77 -20.90 -10.54
CA ASN A 217 -19.64 -19.81 -10.11
C ASN A 217 -18.84 -18.74 -9.39
N ALA A 218 -19.13 -17.48 -9.72
CA ALA A 218 -18.77 -16.34 -8.94
C ALA A 218 -20.02 -15.70 -8.36
N PHE A 219 -19.89 -14.94 -7.29
CA PHE A 219 -20.98 -14.31 -6.58
C PHE A 219 -20.67 -12.85 -6.36
N LEU A 220 -21.66 -11.99 -6.63
CA LEU A 220 -21.65 -10.60 -6.21
C LEU A 220 -22.35 -10.52 -4.84
N ASP A 221 -21.60 -10.25 -3.80
CA ASP A 221 -22.15 -9.89 -2.49
C ASP A 221 -22.52 -8.40 -2.51
N LYS A 222 -23.80 -8.09 -2.30
CA LYS A 222 -24.38 -6.75 -2.40
C LYS A 222 -24.50 -6.03 -1.07
N GLY A 223 -24.05 -6.60 -0.01
CA GLY A 223 -24.26 -5.95 1.26
C GLY A 223 -23.57 -6.60 2.44
N LEU A 224 -22.32 -6.30 2.66
CA LEU A 224 -21.66 -6.41 3.96
C LEU A 224 -22.20 -7.55 4.84
N MET A 225 -22.22 -8.78 4.32
CA MET A 225 -22.67 -9.99 5.02
C MET A 225 -24.18 -10.07 5.32
N TYR A 226 -25.04 -9.27 4.69
CA TYR A 226 -26.49 -9.41 4.83
C TYR A 226 -27.08 -10.60 4.06
N GLY A 227 -26.22 -11.43 3.43
CA GLY A 227 -26.67 -12.60 2.66
C GLY A 227 -27.33 -12.28 1.32
N ALA A 228 -27.32 -11.03 0.90
CA ALA A 228 -27.85 -10.61 -0.39
C ALA A 228 -26.76 -10.74 -1.46
N TYR A 229 -26.69 -11.88 -2.13
CA TYR A 229 -25.74 -12.14 -3.20
C TYR A 229 -26.44 -12.59 -4.49
N GLU A 230 -25.82 -12.29 -5.62
CA GLU A 230 -26.19 -12.81 -6.94
C GLU A 230 -25.15 -13.79 -7.45
N ALA A 231 -25.60 -14.89 -8.00
CA ALA A 231 -24.71 -15.80 -8.69
C ALA A 231 -24.29 -15.21 -10.04
N TRP A 232 -23.00 -15.26 -10.34
CA TRP A 232 -22.44 -14.98 -11.65
C TRP A 232 -22.20 -16.29 -12.37
N ASP A 233 -22.98 -16.57 -13.35
CA ASP A 233 -22.94 -17.82 -14.13
C ASP A 233 -22.03 -17.77 -15.37
N GLY A 234 -21.25 -16.69 -15.50
CA GLY A 234 -20.39 -16.48 -16.67
C GLY A 234 -21.12 -15.94 -17.90
N SER A 235 -22.45 -15.97 -17.92
CA SER A 235 -23.26 -15.42 -19.00
C SER A 235 -23.74 -13.98 -18.73
N GLY A 236 -23.54 -13.51 -17.51
CA GLY A 236 -23.95 -12.16 -17.09
C GLY A 236 -23.06 -11.04 -17.60
N ILE A 237 -23.54 -9.83 -17.44
CA ILE A 237 -22.88 -8.56 -17.83
C ILE A 237 -21.44 -8.42 -17.23
N HIS A 238 -21.12 -9.19 -16.23
CA HIS A 238 -19.94 -9.06 -15.42
C HIS A 238 -18.86 -10.11 -15.69
N LEU A 239 -19.23 -11.25 -16.29
CA LEU A 239 -18.33 -12.29 -16.75
C LEU A 239 -18.58 -12.48 -18.25
N SER A 240 -18.05 -11.60 -19.09
CA SER A 240 -18.15 -11.78 -20.53
C SER A 240 -17.10 -12.80 -21.00
N GLU A 241 -17.42 -13.58 -22.03
CA GLU A 241 -16.47 -14.51 -22.67
C GLU A 241 -15.19 -13.83 -23.13
N SER A 242 -15.25 -12.54 -23.46
CA SER A 242 -14.07 -11.74 -23.82
C SER A 242 -13.24 -11.30 -22.62
N GLY A 243 -13.75 -11.44 -21.40
CA GLY A 243 -13.05 -11.03 -20.17
C GLY A 243 -12.67 -9.54 -20.11
N VAL A 244 -13.19 -8.74 -21.03
CA VAL A 244 -12.82 -7.31 -21.18
C VAL A 244 -13.60 -6.41 -20.22
N ASN A 245 -14.79 -6.84 -19.81
CA ASN A 245 -15.67 -6.05 -18.95
C ASN A 245 -15.57 -6.52 -17.49
N GLY A 246 -14.43 -6.23 -16.86
CA GLY A 246 -14.27 -6.42 -15.43
C GLY A 246 -15.26 -5.56 -14.63
N PHE A 247 -15.29 -5.76 -13.34
CA PHE A 247 -16.05 -4.96 -12.39
C PHE A 247 -15.21 -3.75 -11.97
N PRO A 248 -15.32 -2.59 -12.65
CA PRO A 248 -14.53 -1.42 -12.32
C PRO A 248 -15.18 -0.63 -11.20
N ILE A 249 -14.42 -0.40 -10.13
CA ILE A 249 -14.76 0.56 -9.08
C ILE A 249 -13.84 1.76 -9.22
N LYS A 250 -14.39 2.95 -9.14
CA LYS A 250 -13.64 4.21 -9.20
C LYS A 250 -14.18 5.14 -8.13
N GLU A 251 -13.27 5.68 -7.35
CA GLU A 251 -13.53 6.64 -6.30
C GLU A 251 -12.67 7.87 -6.50
N LEU A 252 -13.26 9.05 -6.32
CA LEU A 252 -12.57 10.33 -6.21
C LEU A 252 -12.94 10.94 -4.88
N SER A 253 -11.96 11.30 -4.09
CA SER A 253 -12.15 11.89 -2.77
C SER A 253 -11.41 13.22 -2.67
N ASN A 254 -11.93 14.10 -1.82
CA ASN A 254 -11.22 15.28 -1.40
C ASN A 254 -11.28 15.37 0.11
N GLY A 255 -10.24 15.94 0.69
CA GLY A 255 -10.13 16.12 2.12
C GLY A 255 -9.26 17.30 2.49
N VAL A 256 -9.23 17.56 3.76
CA VAL A 256 -8.37 18.58 4.35
C VAL A 256 -7.69 18.00 5.59
N ALA A 257 -6.46 18.41 5.84
CA ALA A 257 -5.76 18.07 7.07
C ALA A 257 -5.21 19.34 7.73
N VAL A 258 -5.31 19.39 9.04
CA VAL A 258 -4.77 20.47 9.87
C VAL A 258 -3.85 19.85 10.92
N GLN A 259 -2.65 20.37 11.02
CA GLN A 259 -1.67 20.00 12.02
C GLN A 259 -1.27 21.21 12.84
N LEU A 260 -1.19 21.06 14.14
CA LEU A 260 -0.84 22.12 15.10
C LEU A 260 0.26 21.63 16.03
N GLN A 261 1.28 22.44 16.19
CA GLN A 261 2.27 22.28 17.26
C GLN A 261 2.35 23.57 18.07
N TRP A 262 2.34 23.44 19.38
CA TRP A 262 2.55 24.57 20.30
C TRP A 262 3.34 24.08 21.51
N LYS A 263 4.58 24.54 21.61
CA LYS A 263 5.54 24.06 22.61
C LYS A 263 5.70 22.52 22.52
N GLY A 264 5.41 21.80 23.61
CA GLY A 264 5.44 20.33 23.66
C GLY A 264 4.14 19.63 23.23
N PHE A 265 3.10 20.37 22.86
CA PHE A 265 1.83 19.82 22.37
C PHE A 265 1.86 19.68 20.85
N TYR A 266 1.36 18.56 20.35
CA TYR A 266 1.11 18.30 18.93
C TYR A 266 -0.28 17.69 18.77
N GLY A 267 -1.00 18.11 17.73
CA GLY A 267 -2.28 17.56 17.36
C GLY A 267 -2.47 17.64 15.84
N ASP A 268 -3.16 16.65 15.29
CA ASP A 268 -3.56 16.64 13.88
C ASP A 268 -5.00 16.13 13.73
N ALA A 269 -5.64 16.56 12.65
CA ALA A 269 -6.97 16.14 12.24
C ALA A 269 -7.03 16.09 10.72
N GLU A 270 -7.58 15.01 10.19
CA GLU A 270 -7.81 14.80 8.75
C GLU A 270 -9.29 14.46 8.54
N TYR A 271 -9.91 15.10 7.54
CA TYR A 271 -11.30 14.84 7.12
C TYR A 271 -11.36 14.65 5.61
#